data_de189b684ca50857d33fb56faed99a0c
#
_entry.id   de189b684ca50857d33fb56faed99a0c
#
_cell.length_a   1.000
_cell.length_b   1.000
_cell.length_c   1.000
_cell.angle_alpha   90.00
_cell.angle_beta   90.00
_cell.angle_gamma   90.00
#
_symmetry.space_group_name_H-M   'P 1'
#
loop_
_entity.id
_entity.type
_entity.pdbx_description
1 polymer ?
#
loop_
_entity_poly.entity_id
_entity_poly.type
_entity_poly.pdbx_seq_one_letter_code
_entity_poly.pdbx_strand_id
1 'polypeptide(L)'
;SQSAVSRKALLVRIPPIERDGQKATQLRVREVLEKGADGVVFPHIRSPEEARMAIRFMTEAGSDLWSASNPSGDKIAMIMIEDPDSLARIEETANVPGIGILACGIGSLTGALGGDREAAEAGNQKVLAEAKRIRAVDMITANSNDVSGRVEEGFLALLMRGAGADEAIQIGRVAAGR
;
A
#
# COMPACT_ATOMS: atom_id res chain seq x y z
N SER A 1 28.89 -22.59 -1.60
CA SER A 1 27.57 -22.07 -2.01
C SER A 1 27.50 -20.59 -1.62
N GLN A 2 27.58 -19.67 -2.59
CA GLN A 2 27.27 -18.27 -2.35
C GLN A 2 25.79 -18.19 -1.99
N SER A 3 25.47 -17.78 -0.77
CA SER A 3 24.11 -17.42 -0.41
C SER A 3 23.71 -16.23 -1.28
N ALA A 4 22.75 -16.43 -2.17
CA ALA A 4 22.17 -15.35 -2.94
C ALA A 4 21.60 -14.34 -1.95
N VAL A 5 22.21 -13.14 -1.87
CA VAL A 5 21.62 -12.03 -1.13
C VAL A 5 20.32 -11.66 -1.85
N SER A 6 19.20 -12.00 -1.26
CA SER A 6 17.89 -11.65 -1.81
C SER A 6 17.79 -10.12 -1.89
N ARG A 7 17.67 -9.56 -3.10
CA ARG A 7 17.42 -8.15 -3.31
C ARG A 7 16.07 -7.78 -2.65
N LYS A 8 16.06 -6.72 -1.85
CA LYS A 8 14.82 -6.20 -1.28
C LYS A 8 14.03 -5.44 -2.36
N ALA A 9 12.71 -5.60 -2.37
CA ALA A 9 11.85 -4.85 -3.25
C ALA A 9 11.89 -3.35 -2.92
N LEU A 10 11.96 -2.51 -3.95
CA LEU A 10 11.92 -1.06 -3.86
C LEU A 10 10.57 -0.54 -4.37
N LEU A 11 9.74 -0.05 -3.46
CA LEU A 11 8.51 0.65 -3.81
C LEU A 11 8.71 2.16 -3.68
N VAL A 12 8.33 2.91 -4.72
CA VAL A 12 8.50 4.36 -4.77
C VAL A 12 7.17 5.05 -4.61
N ARG A 13 7.03 5.85 -3.53
CA ARG A 13 5.85 6.70 -3.33
C ARG A 13 5.97 7.95 -4.20
N ILE A 14 4.98 8.17 -5.05
CA ILE A 14 4.87 9.35 -5.90
C ILE A 14 3.87 10.37 -5.33
N PRO A 15 3.83 11.60 -5.83
CA PRO A 15 2.80 12.56 -5.46
C PRO A 15 1.38 12.10 -5.84
N PRO A 16 0.34 12.60 -5.12
CA PRO A 16 -1.06 12.31 -5.47
C PRO A 16 -1.41 12.72 -6.90
N ILE A 17 -2.24 11.92 -7.57
CA ILE A 17 -2.73 12.18 -8.93
C ILE A 17 -3.44 13.54 -9.01
N GLU A 18 -4.22 13.88 -7.99
CA GLU A 18 -4.91 15.17 -7.91
C GLU A 18 -3.94 16.35 -7.94
N ARG A 19 -2.82 16.25 -7.22
CA ARG A 19 -1.85 17.35 -7.13
C ARG A 19 -1.07 17.55 -8.42
N ASP A 20 -0.56 16.49 -9.00
CA ASP A 20 0.35 16.55 -10.15
C ASP A 20 -0.39 16.45 -11.48
N GLY A 21 -1.64 15.96 -11.48
CA GLY A 21 -2.43 15.68 -12.67
C GLY A 21 -2.03 14.39 -13.38
N GLN A 22 -2.94 13.90 -14.22
CA GLN A 22 -2.81 12.58 -14.86
C GLN A 22 -1.53 12.44 -15.69
N LYS A 23 -1.23 13.45 -16.55
CA LYS A 23 -0.09 13.40 -17.46
C LYS A 23 1.25 13.35 -16.72
N ALA A 24 1.41 14.19 -15.69
CA ALA A 24 2.65 14.20 -14.91
C ALA A 24 2.80 12.90 -14.09
N THR A 25 1.71 12.38 -13.53
CA THR A 25 1.72 11.11 -12.82
C THR A 25 2.11 9.95 -13.74
N GLN A 26 1.54 9.86 -14.95
CA GLN A 26 1.88 8.83 -15.93
C GLN A 26 3.37 8.86 -16.31
N LEU A 27 3.92 10.04 -16.55
CA LEU A 27 5.34 10.20 -16.85
C LEU A 27 6.21 9.76 -15.66
N ARG A 28 5.84 10.14 -14.46
CA ARG A 28 6.55 9.78 -13.23
C ARG A 28 6.53 8.27 -12.96
N VAL A 29 5.38 7.62 -13.17
CA VAL A 29 5.26 6.15 -13.07
C VAL A 29 6.27 5.48 -14.01
N ARG A 30 6.30 5.90 -15.28
CA ARG A 30 7.25 5.36 -16.26
C ARG A 30 8.70 5.59 -15.80
N GLU A 31 9.04 6.81 -15.39
CA GLU A 31 10.38 7.17 -14.95
C GLU A 31 10.87 6.30 -13.77
N VAL A 32 10.05 6.13 -12.73
CA VAL A 32 10.47 5.35 -11.55
C VAL A 32 10.62 3.87 -11.87
N LEU A 33 9.78 3.31 -12.74
CA LEU A 33 9.87 1.93 -13.19
C LEU A 33 11.10 1.70 -14.07
N GLU A 34 11.41 2.61 -15.00
CA GLU A 34 12.62 2.58 -15.83
C GLU A 34 13.90 2.68 -14.98
N LYS A 35 13.86 3.39 -13.85
CA LYS A 35 14.95 3.46 -12.87
C LYS A 35 15.08 2.22 -11.98
N GLY A 36 14.24 1.22 -12.18
CA GLY A 36 14.35 -0.08 -11.53
C GLY A 36 13.52 -0.23 -10.26
N ALA A 37 12.49 0.60 -10.05
CA ALA A 37 11.53 0.36 -8.99
C ALA A 37 10.77 -0.97 -9.22
N ASP A 38 10.50 -1.68 -8.13
CA ASP A 38 9.72 -2.93 -8.14
C ASP A 38 8.22 -2.64 -7.97
N GLY A 39 7.86 -1.41 -7.64
CA GLY A 39 6.48 -0.99 -7.55
C GLY A 39 6.32 0.50 -7.29
N VAL A 40 5.07 0.93 -7.41
CA VAL A 40 4.67 2.33 -7.20
C VAL A 40 3.62 2.41 -6.11
N VAL A 41 3.80 3.36 -5.20
CA VAL A 41 2.85 3.69 -4.14
C VAL A 41 2.06 4.94 -4.57
N PHE A 42 0.76 4.77 -4.75
CA PHE A 42 -0.18 5.82 -5.11
C PHE A 42 -0.90 6.33 -3.85
N PRO A 43 -0.49 7.48 -3.30
CA PRO A 43 -1.15 8.05 -2.14
C PRO A 43 -2.45 8.75 -2.51
N HIS A 44 -3.32 8.94 -1.51
CA HIS A 44 -4.56 9.73 -1.61
C HIS A 44 -5.43 9.36 -2.82
N ILE A 45 -5.57 8.06 -3.09
CA ILE A 45 -6.54 7.59 -4.08
C ILE A 45 -7.93 7.86 -3.55
N ARG A 46 -8.73 8.66 -4.28
CA ARG A 46 -10.02 9.17 -3.83
C ARG A 46 -11.21 8.39 -4.35
N SER A 47 -11.00 7.61 -5.40
CA SER A 47 -12.08 6.86 -6.02
C SER A 47 -11.60 5.60 -6.73
N PRO A 48 -12.50 4.65 -7.01
CA PRO A 48 -12.19 3.49 -7.85
C PRO A 48 -11.71 3.89 -9.25
N GLU A 49 -12.15 5.03 -9.78
CA GLU A 49 -11.74 5.58 -11.07
C GLU A 49 -10.25 5.99 -11.03
N GLU A 50 -9.82 6.65 -9.95
CA GLU A 50 -8.39 6.97 -9.75
C GLU A 50 -7.55 5.71 -9.54
N ALA A 51 -8.06 4.71 -8.84
CA ALA A 51 -7.38 3.43 -8.69
C ALA A 51 -7.19 2.75 -10.06
N ARG A 52 -8.24 2.69 -10.90
CA ARG A 52 -8.13 2.17 -12.28
C ARG A 52 -7.11 2.95 -13.12
N MET A 53 -7.06 4.27 -12.93
CA MET A 53 -6.09 5.14 -13.60
C MET A 53 -4.65 4.82 -13.16
N ALA A 54 -4.40 4.64 -11.87
CA ALA A 54 -3.11 4.25 -11.34
C ALA A 54 -2.63 2.90 -11.93
N ILE A 55 -3.51 1.91 -11.95
CA ILE A 55 -3.24 0.59 -12.56
C ILE A 55 -2.93 0.75 -14.06
N ARG A 56 -3.75 1.52 -14.79
CA ARG A 56 -3.51 1.78 -16.21
C ARG A 56 -2.15 2.41 -16.47
N PHE A 57 -1.71 3.39 -15.68
CA PHE A 57 -0.40 4.02 -15.86
C PHE A 57 0.75 3.02 -15.73
N MET A 58 0.64 2.05 -14.82
CA MET A 58 1.64 1.00 -14.67
C MET A 58 1.61 0.02 -15.86
N THR A 59 0.43 -0.41 -16.30
CA THR A 59 0.32 -1.34 -17.43
C THR A 59 0.77 -0.68 -18.75
N GLU A 60 0.46 0.59 -18.97
CA GLU A 60 0.95 1.37 -20.13
C GLU A 60 2.47 1.61 -20.08
N ALA A 61 3.09 1.54 -18.90
CA ALA A 61 4.55 1.53 -18.73
C ALA A 61 5.16 0.14 -18.92
N GLY A 62 4.38 -0.87 -19.31
CA GLY A 62 4.85 -2.23 -19.60
C GLY A 62 4.94 -3.14 -18.37
N SER A 63 4.31 -2.78 -17.23
CA SER A 63 4.36 -3.60 -16.02
C SER A 63 3.44 -4.81 -16.12
N ASP A 64 3.94 -5.97 -15.68
CA ASP A 64 3.15 -7.14 -15.32
C ASP A 64 2.84 -7.07 -13.82
N LEU A 65 1.57 -6.76 -13.48
CA LEU A 65 1.21 -6.42 -12.10
C LEU A 65 0.99 -7.68 -11.26
N TRP A 66 1.76 -7.79 -10.18
CA TRP A 66 1.55 -8.81 -9.17
C TRP A 66 0.24 -8.54 -8.40
N SER A 67 -0.60 -9.55 -8.31
CA SER A 67 -1.84 -9.53 -7.55
C SER A 67 -2.29 -10.96 -7.21
N ALA A 68 -3.33 -11.13 -6.41
CA ALA A 68 -3.88 -12.44 -6.11
C ALA A 68 -4.35 -13.21 -7.38
N SER A 69 -4.77 -12.50 -8.42
CA SER A 69 -5.16 -13.09 -9.72
C SER A 69 -3.98 -13.26 -10.68
N ASN A 70 -2.84 -12.64 -10.42
CA ASN A 70 -1.61 -12.74 -11.21
C ASN A 70 -0.38 -12.88 -10.28
N PRO A 71 -0.17 -14.05 -9.67
CA PRO A 71 0.94 -14.25 -8.73
C PRO A 71 2.32 -14.30 -9.39
N SER A 72 2.40 -14.34 -10.71
CA SER A 72 3.64 -14.29 -11.50
C SER A 72 4.08 -12.88 -11.89
N GLY A 73 3.24 -11.87 -11.66
CA GLY A 73 3.59 -10.48 -11.94
C GLY A 73 4.84 -10.02 -11.19
N ASP A 74 5.58 -9.11 -11.78
CA ASP A 74 6.89 -8.64 -11.28
C ASP A 74 6.88 -7.22 -10.73
N LYS A 75 5.76 -6.48 -10.88
CA LYS A 75 5.59 -5.12 -10.40
C LYS A 75 4.42 -4.99 -9.44
N ILE A 76 4.55 -4.14 -8.45
CA ILE A 76 3.57 -3.97 -7.37
C ILE A 76 2.90 -2.60 -7.48
N ALA A 77 1.58 -2.58 -7.59
CA ALA A 77 0.77 -1.39 -7.39
C ALA A 77 0.27 -1.37 -5.92
N MET A 78 0.66 -0.33 -5.17
CA MET A 78 0.13 -0.07 -3.84
C MET A 78 -0.81 1.12 -3.88
N ILE A 79 -2.05 0.90 -3.48
CA ILE A 79 -3.10 1.93 -3.39
C ILE A 79 -3.29 2.33 -1.94
N MET A 80 -3.18 3.63 -1.65
CA MET A 80 -3.37 4.15 -0.29
C MET A 80 -4.74 4.80 -0.12
N ILE A 81 -5.48 4.32 0.88
CA ILE A 81 -6.77 4.85 1.32
C ILE A 81 -6.50 5.81 2.47
N GLU A 82 -6.71 7.09 2.24
CA GLU A 82 -6.31 8.16 3.14
C GLU A 82 -7.42 9.22 3.36
N ASP A 83 -8.55 9.09 2.64
CA ASP A 83 -9.66 10.04 2.65
C ASP A 83 -10.99 9.34 2.96
N PRO A 84 -11.94 10.02 3.63
CA PRO A 84 -13.26 9.43 3.96
C PRO A 84 -14.06 8.99 2.74
N ASP A 85 -14.01 9.74 1.63
CA ASP A 85 -14.72 9.41 0.38
C ASP A 85 -14.17 8.13 -0.25
N SER A 86 -12.84 7.97 -0.24
CA SER A 86 -12.17 6.75 -0.68
C SER A 86 -12.56 5.56 0.20
N LEU A 87 -12.59 5.77 1.52
CA LEU A 87 -13.00 4.75 2.49
C LEU A 87 -14.47 4.33 2.31
N ALA A 88 -15.35 5.26 1.99
CA ALA A 88 -16.76 4.97 1.72
C ALA A 88 -16.96 4.04 0.51
N ARG A 89 -16.04 4.06 -0.46
CA ARG A 89 -16.05 3.25 -1.68
C ARG A 89 -14.95 2.20 -1.71
N ILE A 90 -14.49 1.77 -0.54
CA ILE A 90 -13.34 0.86 -0.44
C ILE A 90 -13.57 -0.48 -1.16
N GLU A 91 -14.77 -1.03 -1.08
CA GLU A 91 -15.14 -2.28 -1.77
C GLU A 91 -14.98 -2.15 -3.30
N GLU A 92 -15.47 -1.05 -3.88
CA GLU A 92 -15.34 -0.80 -5.32
C GLU A 92 -13.87 -0.61 -5.71
N THR A 93 -13.11 0.10 -4.86
CA THR A 93 -11.66 0.30 -5.08
C THR A 93 -10.90 -1.02 -4.99
N ALA A 94 -11.18 -1.84 -3.99
CA ALA A 94 -10.55 -3.14 -3.81
C ALA A 94 -10.80 -4.09 -5.00
N ASN A 95 -11.95 -3.98 -5.65
CA ASN A 95 -12.29 -4.78 -6.82
C ASN A 95 -11.57 -4.34 -8.12
N VAL A 96 -10.75 -3.30 -8.10
CA VAL A 96 -9.95 -2.92 -9.27
C VAL A 96 -8.86 -3.96 -9.51
N PRO A 97 -8.83 -4.62 -10.70
CA PRO A 97 -7.83 -5.64 -10.99
C PRO A 97 -6.41 -5.07 -11.01
N GLY A 98 -5.43 -5.84 -10.54
CA GLY A 98 -4.02 -5.45 -10.56
C GLY A 98 -3.52 -4.76 -9.29
N ILE A 99 -4.38 -4.54 -8.30
CA ILE A 99 -3.95 -4.06 -6.99
C ILE A 99 -3.23 -5.20 -6.25
N GLY A 100 -1.96 -4.99 -5.93
CA GLY A 100 -1.15 -5.91 -5.15
C GLY A 100 -1.20 -5.62 -3.65
N ILE A 101 -1.21 -4.34 -3.29
CA ILE A 101 -1.24 -3.90 -1.89
C ILE A 101 -2.32 -2.83 -1.72
N LEU A 102 -3.21 -3.04 -0.74
CA LEU A 102 -4.03 -1.98 -0.16
C LEU A 102 -3.36 -1.45 1.10
N ALA A 103 -3.36 -0.14 1.28
CA ALA A 103 -2.73 0.48 2.44
C ALA A 103 -3.67 1.50 3.07
N CYS A 104 -3.75 1.52 4.40
CA CYS A 104 -4.38 2.62 5.11
C CYS A 104 -3.33 3.64 5.53
N GLY A 105 -3.45 4.87 5.02
CA GLY A 105 -2.67 6.01 5.52
C GLY A 105 -3.32 6.60 6.76
N ILE A 106 -3.29 5.84 7.86
CA ILE A 106 -4.07 6.14 9.08
C ILE A 106 -3.85 7.55 9.63
N GLY A 107 -2.62 8.09 9.52
CA GLY A 107 -2.35 9.46 9.95
C GLY A 107 -3.09 10.50 9.12
N SER A 108 -3.08 10.36 7.80
CA SER A 108 -3.82 11.23 6.87
C SER A 108 -5.34 11.08 7.08
N LEU A 109 -5.80 9.83 7.20
CA LEU A 109 -7.22 9.54 7.45
C LEU A 109 -7.69 10.15 8.78
N THR A 110 -6.88 10.04 9.86
CA THR A 110 -7.19 10.69 11.13
C THR A 110 -7.33 12.20 10.96
N GLY A 111 -6.41 12.84 10.22
CA GLY A 111 -6.49 14.27 9.93
C GLY A 111 -7.75 14.63 9.15
N ALA A 112 -8.09 13.86 8.12
CA ALA A 112 -9.28 14.08 7.29
C ALA A 112 -10.60 13.86 8.07
N LEU A 113 -10.58 13.05 9.15
CA LEU A 113 -11.68 12.83 10.09
C LEU A 113 -11.67 13.81 11.27
N GLY A 114 -11.00 14.97 11.14
CA GLY A 114 -11.00 15.99 12.19
C GLY A 114 -10.22 15.60 13.45
N GLY A 115 -9.30 14.64 13.37
CA GLY A 115 -8.51 14.15 14.49
C GLY A 115 -9.10 12.93 15.20
N ASP A 116 -10.22 12.41 14.73
CA ASP A 116 -10.88 11.23 15.30
C ASP A 116 -10.07 9.95 14.99
N ARG A 117 -9.29 9.51 15.96
CA ARG A 117 -8.43 8.33 15.85
C ARG A 117 -9.22 7.02 15.91
N GLU A 118 -10.33 6.99 16.62
CA GLU A 118 -11.19 5.81 16.73
C GLU A 118 -11.89 5.55 15.40
N ALA A 119 -12.46 6.59 14.79
CA ALA A 119 -13.03 6.50 13.45
C ALA A 119 -11.98 6.13 12.39
N ALA A 120 -10.76 6.66 12.49
CA ALA A 120 -9.67 6.30 11.59
C ALA A 120 -9.24 4.83 11.75
N GLU A 121 -9.18 4.32 12.99
CA GLU A 121 -8.89 2.90 13.24
C GLU A 121 -10.03 2.00 12.72
N ALA A 122 -11.29 2.37 12.93
CA ALA A 122 -12.42 1.65 12.33
C ALA A 122 -12.34 1.63 10.79
N GLY A 123 -11.88 2.73 10.18
CA GLY A 123 -11.58 2.82 8.75
C GLY A 123 -10.44 1.89 8.32
N ASN A 124 -9.37 1.86 9.08
CA ASN A 124 -8.23 0.96 8.86
C ASN A 124 -8.66 -0.53 8.87
N GLN A 125 -9.52 -0.92 9.82
CA GLN A 125 -10.06 -2.28 9.88
C GLN A 125 -10.94 -2.63 8.66
N LYS A 126 -11.66 -1.65 8.08
CA LYS A 126 -12.38 -1.86 6.82
C LYS A 126 -11.42 -2.11 5.65
N VAL A 127 -10.32 -1.35 5.57
CA VAL A 127 -9.27 -1.57 4.54
C VAL A 127 -8.68 -2.96 4.68
N LEU A 128 -8.32 -3.38 5.90
CA LEU A 128 -7.82 -4.73 6.19
C LEU A 128 -8.81 -5.82 5.76
N ALA A 129 -10.10 -5.65 6.08
CA ALA A 129 -11.14 -6.62 5.71
C ALA A 129 -11.25 -6.77 4.19
N GLU A 130 -11.23 -5.66 3.44
CA GLU A 130 -11.28 -5.68 1.98
C GLU A 130 -10.02 -6.28 1.35
N ALA A 131 -8.84 -5.96 1.88
CA ALA A 131 -7.59 -6.58 1.43
C ALA A 131 -7.64 -8.11 1.62
N LYS A 132 -8.10 -8.58 2.77
CA LYS A 132 -8.29 -10.02 3.03
C LYS A 132 -9.31 -10.65 2.06
N ARG A 133 -10.43 -9.98 1.79
CA ARG A 133 -11.48 -10.44 0.88
C ARG A 133 -10.93 -10.69 -0.53
N ILE A 134 -10.14 -9.76 -1.05
CA ILE A 134 -9.54 -9.86 -2.40
C ILE A 134 -8.20 -10.60 -2.41
N ARG A 135 -7.71 -11.05 -1.25
CA ARG A 135 -6.39 -11.70 -1.06
C ARG A 135 -5.20 -10.82 -1.48
N ALA A 136 -5.36 -9.50 -1.40
CA ALA A 136 -4.24 -8.57 -1.53
C ALA A 136 -3.46 -8.48 -0.22
N VAL A 137 -2.23 -7.98 -0.30
CA VAL A 137 -1.48 -7.61 0.91
C VAL A 137 -2.09 -6.33 1.49
N ASP A 138 -2.28 -6.30 2.79
CA ASP A 138 -2.61 -5.06 3.49
C ASP A 138 -1.39 -4.46 4.16
N MET A 139 -1.27 -3.13 4.14
CA MET A 139 -0.14 -2.41 4.75
C MET A 139 -0.62 -1.32 5.69
N ILE A 140 0.00 -1.28 6.88
CA ILE A 140 -0.17 -0.22 7.87
C ILE A 140 1.19 0.25 8.39
N THR A 141 1.25 1.50 8.87
CA THR A 141 2.40 1.97 9.65
C THR A 141 2.33 1.42 11.06
N ALA A 142 3.43 0.87 11.56
CA ALA A 142 3.54 0.35 12.91
C ALA A 142 4.83 0.82 13.61
N ASN A 143 4.88 0.66 14.92
CA ASN A 143 6.02 0.96 15.77
C ASN A 143 6.18 -0.15 16.84
N SER A 144 7.18 -0.04 17.73
CA SER A 144 7.47 -1.06 18.74
C SER A 144 6.31 -1.32 19.72
N ASN A 145 5.38 -0.37 19.90
CA ASN A 145 4.28 -0.54 20.85
C ASN A 145 3.06 -1.28 20.26
N ASP A 146 2.87 -1.23 18.93
CA ASP A 146 1.66 -1.75 18.28
C ASP A 146 1.94 -2.87 17.26
N VAL A 147 3.18 -3.07 16.84
CA VAL A 147 3.54 -4.01 15.78
C VAL A 147 3.06 -5.45 16.03
N SER A 148 3.13 -5.95 17.27
CA SER A 148 2.66 -7.30 17.60
C SER A 148 1.15 -7.43 17.39
N GLY A 149 0.38 -6.44 17.86
CA GLY A 149 -1.06 -6.40 17.64
C GLY A 149 -1.41 -6.35 16.15
N ARG A 150 -0.69 -5.56 15.35
CA ARG A 150 -0.92 -5.51 13.89
C ARG A 150 -0.63 -6.85 13.20
N VAL A 151 0.38 -7.59 13.65
CA VAL A 151 0.62 -8.96 13.15
C VAL A 151 -0.54 -9.90 13.53
N GLU A 152 -1.02 -9.83 14.78
CA GLU A 152 -2.14 -10.65 15.28
C GLU A 152 -3.45 -10.30 14.54
N GLU A 153 -3.70 -9.04 14.20
CA GLU A 153 -4.82 -8.59 13.37
C GLU A 153 -4.75 -9.15 11.94
N GLY A 154 -3.55 -9.56 11.50
CA GLY A 154 -3.32 -10.20 10.21
C GLY A 154 -2.85 -9.27 9.10
N PHE A 155 -2.27 -8.11 9.45
CA PHE A 155 -1.54 -7.29 8.49
C PHE A 155 -0.32 -8.04 7.97
N LEU A 156 -0.14 -8.06 6.66
CA LEU A 156 0.95 -8.78 5.99
C LEU A 156 2.15 -7.88 5.69
N ALA A 157 1.95 -6.57 5.62
CA ALA A 157 3.01 -5.59 5.42
C ALA A 157 2.94 -4.49 6.49
N LEU A 158 4.08 -4.23 7.13
CA LEU A 158 4.18 -3.26 8.21
C LEU A 158 5.29 -2.25 7.88
N LEU A 159 4.92 -0.98 7.78
CA LEU A 159 5.87 0.10 7.51
C LEU A 159 6.41 0.65 8.82
N MET A 160 7.68 0.38 9.10
CA MET A 160 8.43 0.97 10.21
C MET A 160 9.25 2.15 9.73
N ARG A 161 9.35 3.19 10.54
CA ARG A 161 10.13 4.38 10.20
C ARG A 161 10.70 5.07 11.45
N GLY A 162 11.76 5.86 11.24
CA GLY A 162 12.44 6.59 12.30
C GLY A 162 13.38 5.73 13.15
N ALA A 163 13.88 6.29 14.23
CA ALA A 163 14.94 5.70 15.06
C ALA A 163 14.54 4.37 15.72
N GLY A 164 13.25 4.12 15.97
CA GLY A 164 12.74 2.87 16.55
C GLY A 164 12.43 1.76 15.54
N ALA A 165 12.73 1.97 14.25
CA ALA A 165 12.33 1.01 13.21
C ALA A 165 12.97 -0.37 13.39
N ASP A 166 14.26 -0.43 13.75
CA ASP A 166 14.97 -1.70 13.92
C ASP A 166 14.39 -2.52 15.06
N GLU A 167 14.08 -1.89 16.19
CA GLU A 167 13.41 -2.53 17.33
C GLU A 167 12.04 -3.08 16.93
N ALA A 168 11.21 -2.24 16.29
CA ALA A 168 9.88 -2.63 15.83
C ALA A 168 9.94 -3.80 14.82
N ILE A 169 10.94 -3.82 13.92
CA ILE A 169 11.16 -4.94 12.99
C ILE A 169 11.47 -6.24 13.75
N GLN A 170 12.32 -6.20 14.78
CA GLN A 170 12.64 -7.40 15.56
C GLN A 170 11.40 -7.92 16.31
N ILE A 171 10.66 -7.04 16.98
CA ILE A 171 9.42 -7.39 17.66
C ILE A 171 8.42 -8.01 16.67
N GLY A 172 8.21 -7.37 15.51
CA GLY A 172 7.29 -7.84 14.49
C GLY A 172 7.68 -9.21 13.92
N ARG A 173 8.97 -9.47 13.73
CA ARG A 173 9.45 -10.80 13.30
C ARG A 173 9.14 -11.88 14.33
N VAL A 174 9.41 -11.61 15.60
CA VAL A 174 9.08 -12.56 16.69
C VAL A 174 7.57 -12.82 16.71
N ALA A 175 6.75 -11.78 16.66
CA ALA A 175 5.29 -11.92 16.62
C ALA A 175 4.80 -12.74 15.42
N ALA A 176 5.49 -12.62 14.27
CA ALA A 176 5.18 -13.38 13.04
C ALA A 176 5.82 -14.78 13.00
N GLY A 177 6.48 -15.24 14.07
CA GLY A 177 7.16 -16.54 14.12
C GLY A 177 8.40 -16.64 13.22
N ARG A 178 9.12 -15.54 13.01
CA ARG A 178 10.28 -15.44 12.08
C ARG A 178 11.54 -14.97 12.76
#